data_2d4b444c80523bdcff84251f4c7b6bdb
#
_entry.id   2d4b444c80523bdcff84251f4c7b6bdb
#
_cell.length_a   1.000
_cell.length_b   1.000
_cell.length_c   1.000
_cell.angle_alpha   90.00
_cell.angle_beta   90.00
_cell.angle_gamma   90.00
#
_symmetry.space_group_name_H-M   'P 1'
#
loop_
_entity.id
_entity.type
_entity.pdbx_description
1 polymer ?
#
loop_
_entity_poly.entity_id
_entity_poly.type
_entity_poly.pdbx_seq_one_letter_code
_entity_poly.pdbx_strand_id
1 'polypeptide(L)'
;MTAPSPLGPGPLGPVGERVPDVERIAVLRANALGDFIFILPALEAVRAAYPAAEIMLLGAPWHAKFWRDRPGPVDRVLVVPPAPGIRVPDPGEPESSLADFLAAARAERFDLALQLHGGGANSNPIVAGLGARVTAGLRAEDAPPLDRWLRYVYYQHEVIRYLEAVALVGAAATTITPALDPTDTDRAEARAVLGPAERPRVALHPGATDSRRRWPAERFAAVARALAGDGYEVLVTGTPVEQEVVDEVVAAAGVPVRPQVGTLGLGALAACYADCALVVSNDSGPLHLAGAVGAPTVGIYWIGNMINGATPLRGRHRPIASWTTHCPVCGVDCTPGIYPHRPGDGDCPHRDSFVTDVPVVEVVEAARELLAG
;
A
#
# COMPACT_ATOMS: atom_id res chain seq x y z
N MET A 1 -12.95 8.49 -33.54
CA MET A 1 -13.08 8.06 -32.13
C MET A 1 -14.28 7.14 -32.07
N THR A 2 -14.06 5.83 -32.02
CA THR A 2 -15.11 4.83 -31.81
C THR A 2 -15.61 4.97 -30.36
N ALA A 3 -16.94 5.00 -30.19
CA ALA A 3 -17.53 4.98 -28.85
C ALA A 3 -17.03 3.74 -28.08
N PRO A 4 -16.75 3.84 -26.79
CA PRO A 4 -16.36 2.68 -26.00
C PRO A 4 -17.48 1.64 -26.04
N SER A 5 -17.10 0.36 -26.19
CA SER A 5 -18.03 -0.76 -26.12
C SER A 5 -18.82 -0.73 -24.80
N PRO A 6 -20.09 -1.13 -24.79
CA PRO A 6 -20.90 -1.15 -23.58
C PRO A 6 -20.30 -2.08 -22.54
N LEU A 7 -20.21 -1.58 -21.28
CA LEU A 7 -19.76 -2.38 -20.14
C LEU A 7 -20.84 -3.38 -19.72
N GLY A 8 -20.46 -4.63 -19.51
CA GLY A 8 -21.33 -5.66 -18.95
C GLY A 8 -21.38 -5.62 -17.41
N PRO A 9 -22.31 -6.33 -16.74
CA PRO A 9 -22.36 -6.43 -15.28
C PRO A 9 -21.17 -7.23 -14.72
N GLY A 10 -20.65 -6.79 -13.57
CA GLY A 10 -19.61 -7.47 -12.82
C GLY A 10 -19.86 -7.37 -11.31
N PRO A 11 -19.09 -8.09 -10.47
CA PRO A 11 -19.34 -8.15 -9.01
C PRO A 11 -19.15 -6.84 -8.27
N LEU A 12 -18.32 -5.92 -8.80
CA LEU A 12 -18.09 -4.60 -8.20
C LEU A 12 -18.49 -3.44 -9.13
N GLY A 13 -19.12 -3.74 -10.27
CA GLY A 13 -19.51 -2.72 -11.24
C GLY A 13 -19.39 -3.21 -12.68
N PRO A 14 -19.56 -2.32 -13.66
CA PRO A 14 -19.49 -2.70 -15.07
C PRO A 14 -18.10 -3.21 -15.47
N VAL A 15 -18.07 -4.26 -16.28
CA VAL A 15 -16.84 -4.86 -16.83
C VAL A 15 -16.82 -4.66 -18.35
N GLY A 16 -15.71 -4.13 -18.85
CA GLY A 16 -15.48 -3.92 -20.27
C GLY A 16 -15.14 -5.21 -21.02
N GLU A 17 -15.06 -5.10 -22.34
CA GLU A 17 -14.62 -6.20 -23.19
C GLU A 17 -13.12 -6.48 -22.99
N ARG A 18 -12.79 -7.78 -22.95
CA ARG A 18 -11.38 -8.20 -22.94
C ARG A 18 -10.68 -7.76 -24.23
N VAL A 19 -9.44 -7.35 -24.09
CA VAL A 19 -8.59 -7.12 -25.25
C VAL A 19 -8.19 -8.49 -25.82
N PRO A 20 -8.43 -8.79 -27.11
CA PRO A 20 -8.06 -10.06 -27.69
C PRO A 20 -6.55 -10.19 -27.88
N ASP A 21 -6.04 -11.39 -27.94
CA ASP A 21 -4.67 -11.74 -28.29
C ASP A 21 -3.63 -10.97 -27.46
N VAL A 22 -3.78 -10.99 -26.14
CA VAL A 22 -2.87 -10.36 -25.20
C VAL A 22 -1.85 -11.38 -24.72
N GLU A 23 -0.58 -11.15 -25.06
CA GLU A 23 0.57 -11.94 -24.62
C GLU A 23 1.40 -11.21 -23.56
N ARG A 24 1.45 -9.85 -23.59
CA ARG A 24 2.29 -9.05 -22.70
C ARG A 24 1.53 -7.86 -22.13
N ILE A 25 1.56 -7.76 -20.81
CA ILE A 25 0.87 -6.70 -20.06
C ILE A 25 1.89 -5.94 -19.23
N ALA A 26 1.92 -4.62 -19.39
CA ALA A 26 2.62 -3.72 -18.47
C ALA A 26 1.66 -3.16 -17.43
N VAL A 27 2.06 -3.12 -16.16
CA VAL A 27 1.29 -2.48 -15.08
C VAL A 27 2.18 -1.48 -14.37
N LEU A 28 1.84 -0.20 -14.40
CA LEU A 28 2.59 0.84 -13.72
C LEU A 28 2.13 1.03 -12.27
N ARG A 29 3.04 0.72 -11.32
CA ARG A 29 2.93 1.05 -9.89
C ARG A 29 4.32 1.08 -9.27
N ALA A 30 4.90 2.24 -9.04
CA ALA A 30 6.31 2.41 -8.68
C ALA A 30 6.56 3.20 -7.39
N ASN A 31 5.56 3.27 -6.48
CA ASN A 31 5.65 4.04 -5.26
C ASN A 31 5.72 3.17 -3.97
N ALA A 32 5.10 3.59 -2.88
CA ALA A 32 5.27 3.01 -1.55
C ALA A 32 4.65 1.61 -1.38
N LEU A 33 5.04 0.93 -0.30
CA LEU A 33 4.59 -0.43 0.03
C LEU A 33 3.06 -0.55 0.15
N GLY A 34 2.41 0.37 0.88
CA GLY A 34 0.95 0.35 1.03
C GLY A 34 0.24 0.46 -0.31
N ASP A 35 0.72 1.37 -1.14
CA ASP A 35 0.24 1.58 -2.50
C ASP A 35 0.34 0.33 -3.38
N PHE A 36 1.43 -0.43 -3.23
CA PHE A 36 1.61 -1.70 -3.93
C PHE A 36 0.66 -2.77 -3.40
N ILE A 37 0.47 -2.87 -2.09
CA ILE A 37 -0.48 -3.84 -1.50
C ILE A 37 -1.90 -3.61 -2.03
N PHE A 38 -2.32 -2.38 -2.22
CA PHE A 38 -3.66 -2.06 -2.72
C PHE A 38 -3.92 -2.52 -4.16
N ILE A 39 -2.90 -2.70 -4.99
CA ILE A 39 -3.10 -3.21 -6.36
C ILE A 39 -3.11 -4.73 -6.47
N LEU A 40 -2.77 -5.48 -5.42
CA LEU A 40 -2.73 -6.95 -5.48
C LEU A 40 -4.03 -7.57 -5.99
N PRO A 41 -5.23 -7.18 -5.50
CA PRO A 41 -6.49 -7.69 -6.05
C PRO A 41 -6.71 -7.38 -7.54
N ALA A 42 -6.24 -6.21 -8.00
CA ALA A 42 -6.32 -5.85 -9.41
C ALA A 42 -5.36 -6.69 -10.27
N LEU A 43 -4.16 -6.98 -9.77
CA LEU A 43 -3.21 -7.88 -10.44
C LEU A 43 -3.76 -9.31 -10.54
N GLU A 44 -4.39 -9.81 -9.48
CA GLU A 44 -5.08 -11.12 -9.49
C GLU A 44 -6.24 -11.15 -10.52
N ALA A 45 -7.03 -10.08 -10.59
CA ALA A 45 -8.09 -9.96 -11.58
C ALA A 45 -7.53 -9.95 -13.01
N VAL A 46 -6.40 -9.26 -13.26
CA VAL A 46 -5.72 -9.26 -14.56
C VAL A 46 -5.18 -10.65 -14.88
N ARG A 47 -4.54 -11.34 -13.93
CA ARG A 47 -4.04 -12.70 -14.11
C ARG A 47 -5.19 -13.67 -14.42
N ALA A 48 -6.32 -13.58 -13.72
CA ALA A 48 -7.50 -14.40 -13.98
C ALA A 48 -8.11 -14.14 -15.38
N ALA A 49 -8.11 -12.89 -15.82
CA ALA A 49 -8.60 -12.52 -17.14
C ALA A 49 -7.64 -12.89 -18.27
N TYR A 50 -6.33 -12.89 -18.04
CA TYR A 50 -5.27 -13.13 -19.02
C TYR A 50 -4.27 -14.18 -18.50
N PRO A 51 -4.69 -15.44 -18.34
CA PRO A 51 -3.90 -16.46 -17.63
C PRO A 51 -2.58 -16.83 -18.32
N ALA A 52 -2.49 -16.66 -19.65
CA ALA A 52 -1.31 -16.98 -20.45
C ALA A 52 -0.41 -15.77 -20.73
N ALA A 53 -0.83 -14.55 -20.37
CA ALA A 53 -0.06 -13.35 -20.64
C ALA A 53 1.10 -13.19 -19.64
N GLU A 54 2.25 -12.68 -20.11
CA GLU A 54 3.33 -12.22 -19.25
C GLU A 54 2.97 -10.87 -18.63
N ILE A 55 2.85 -10.81 -17.31
CA ILE A 55 2.52 -9.57 -16.57
C ILE A 55 3.79 -8.98 -15.99
N MET A 56 4.14 -7.78 -16.48
CA MET A 56 5.31 -7.04 -16.04
C MET A 56 4.91 -5.84 -15.20
N LEU A 57 5.36 -5.82 -13.95
CA LEU A 57 5.21 -4.66 -13.09
C LEU A 57 6.30 -3.63 -13.41
N LEU A 58 5.90 -2.42 -13.79
CA LEU A 58 6.76 -1.26 -13.88
C LEU A 58 6.84 -0.64 -12.48
N GLY A 59 7.90 -0.98 -11.75
CA GLY A 59 8.03 -0.74 -10.31
C GLY A 59 9.32 -0.04 -9.90
N ALA A 60 9.51 0.18 -8.60
CA ALA A 60 10.74 0.66 -7.98
C ALA A 60 11.75 -0.50 -7.77
N PRO A 61 13.04 -0.22 -7.48
CA PRO A 61 14.05 -1.26 -7.23
C PRO A 61 13.66 -2.26 -6.15
N TRP A 62 12.99 -1.79 -5.08
CA TRP A 62 12.56 -2.67 -4.01
C TRP A 62 11.48 -3.69 -4.45
N HIS A 63 10.64 -3.36 -5.45
CA HIS A 63 9.67 -4.31 -6.01
C HIS A 63 10.41 -5.45 -6.71
N ALA A 64 11.45 -5.14 -7.50
CA ALA A 64 12.24 -6.16 -8.18
C ALA A 64 12.94 -7.10 -7.19
N LYS A 65 13.44 -6.57 -6.07
CA LYS A 65 14.05 -7.37 -5.00
C LYS A 65 12.99 -8.23 -4.28
N PHE A 66 11.84 -7.65 -3.94
CA PHE A 66 10.79 -8.30 -3.16
C PHE A 66 10.07 -9.37 -3.97
N TRP A 67 9.84 -9.14 -5.28
CA TRP A 67 9.10 -10.05 -6.14
C TRP A 67 9.95 -11.16 -6.77
N ARG A 68 11.27 -11.09 -6.60
CA ARG A 68 12.18 -12.12 -7.13
C ARG A 68 11.82 -13.49 -6.55
N ASP A 69 11.56 -14.46 -7.44
CA ASP A 69 11.24 -15.84 -7.08
C ASP A 69 9.99 -16.00 -6.19
N ARG A 70 9.17 -14.96 -6.10
CA ARG A 70 7.90 -15.00 -5.36
C ARG A 70 6.77 -15.43 -6.30
N PRO A 71 6.01 -16.49 -5.95
CA PRO A 71 4.84 -16.86 -6.71
C PRO A 71 3.75 -15.77 -6.59
N GLY A 72 3.00 -15.57 -7.68
CA GLY A 72 1.93 -14.57 -7.68
C GLY A 72 1.56 -14.09 -9.08
N PRO A 73 0.78 -13.01 -9.19
CA PRO A 73 0.23 -12.55 -10.46
C PRO A 73 1.26 -11.84 -11.37
N VAL A 74 2.43 -11.45 -10.86
CA VAL A 74 3.48 -10.74 -11.60
C VAL A 74 4.57 -11.71 -12.00
N ASP A 75 4.95 -11.75 -13.28
CA ASP A 75 6.02 -12.61 -13.78
C ASP A 75 7.39 -11.92 -13.71
N ARG A 76 7.43 -10.61 -13.95
CA ARG A 76 8.67 -9.85 -14.01
C ARG A 76 8.48 -8.39 -13.56
N VAL A 77 9.53 -7.80 -13.03
CA VAL A 77 9.55 -6.36 -12.67
C VAL A 77 10.54 -5.63 -13.57
N LEU A 78 10.07 -4.58 -14.24
CA LEU A 78 10.90 -3.59 -14.91
C LEU A 78 11.05 -2.38 -13.99
N VAL A 79 12.29 -2.03 -13.66
CA VAL A 79 12.54 -0.89 -12.76
C VAL A 79 12.41 0.41 -13.54
N VAL A 80 11.39 1.21 -13.17
CA VAL A 80 11.19 2.55 -13.76
C VAL A 80 12.22 3.51 -13.17
N PRO A 81 12.87 4.36 -13.97
CA PRO A 81 13.78 5.38 -13.45
C PRO A 81 13.05 6.40 -12.57
N PRO A 82 13.76 7.14 -11.70
CA PRO A 82 13.18 8.26 -10.98
C PRO A 82 12.53 9.25 -11.94
N ALA A 83 11.29 9.63 -11.62
CA ALA A 83 10.55 10.62 -12.40
C ALA A 83 9.55 11.36 -11.51
N PRO A 84 9.26 12.64 -11.78
CA PRO A 84 8.33 13.43 -10.99
C PRO A 84 6.96 12.76 -10.87
N GLY A 85 6.44 12.63 -9.64
CA GLY A 85 5.15 12.01 -9.35
C GLY A 85 5.07 10.50 -9.60
N ILE A 86 6.18 9.84 -9.91
CA ILE A 86 6.29 8.37 -10.08
C ILE A 86 7.07 7.77 -8.92
N ARG A 87 8.33 8.12 -8.79
CA ARG A 87 9.16 7.77 -7.64
C ARG A 87 10.36 8.72 -7.49
N VAL A 88 10.86 8.81 -6.29
CA VAL A 88 12.13 9.49 -5.99
C VAL A 88 13.29 8.49 -6.14
N PRO A 89 14.53 8.96 -6.42
CA PRO A 89 15.69 8.07 -6.46
C PRO A 89 15.98 7.49 -5.07
N ASP A 90 16.46 6.25 -5.05
CA ASP A 90 17.04 5.68 -3.84
C ASP A 90 18.44 6.29 -3.59
N PRO A 91 18.92 6.36 -2.32
CA PRO A 91 20.25 6.85 -2.03
C PRO A 91 21.33 6.10 -2.81
N GLY A 92 22.13 6.83 -3.61
CA GLY A 92 23.19 6.26 -4.43
C GLY A 92 22.72 5.58 -5.71
N GLU A 93 21.46 5.69 -6.08
CA GLU A 93 20.96 5.18 -7.36
C GLU A 93 21.60 5.96 -8.53
N PRO A 94 22.13 5.27 -9.56
CA PRO A 94 22.68 5.93 -10.71
C PRO A 94 21.60 6.68 -11.49
N GLU A 95 21.99 7.81 -12.09
CA GLU A 95 21.09 8.54 -12.99
C GLU A 95 20.69 7.65 -14.17
N SER A 96 19.40 7.65 -14.48
CA SER A 96 18.82 6.92 -15.61
C SER A 96 17.72 7.75 -16.27
N SER A 97 17.70 7.69 -17.60
CA SER A 97 16.80 8.48 -18.42
C SER A 97 15.46 7.78 -18.58
N LEU A 98 14.35 8.51 -18.32
CA LEU A 98 13.01 8.02 -18.64
C LEU A 98 12.83 7.77 -20.15
N ALA A 99 13.49 8.56 -21.00
CA ALA A 99 13.43 8.39 -22.45
C ALA A 99 14.10 7.08 -22.88
N ASP A 100 15.28 6.75 -22.32
CA ASP A 100 15.97 5.50 -22.61
C ASP A 100 15.19 4.29 -22.07
N PHE A 101 14.62 4.42 -20.89
CA PHE A 101 13.72 3.39 -20.33
C PHE A 101 12.54 3.14 -21.27
N LEU A 102 11.84 4.17 -21.73
CA LEU A 102 10.71 4.03 -22.64
C LEU A 102 11.13 3.43 -23.98
N ALA A 103 12.30 3.81 -24.51
CA ALA A 103 12.84 3.22 -25.73
C ALA A 103 13.09 1.71 -25.58
N ALA A 104 13.70 1.29 -24.45
CA ALA A 104 13.92 -0.12 -24.12
C ALA A 104 12.58 -0.85 -23.88
N ALA A 105 11.66 -0.25 -23.14
CA ALA A 105 10.36 -0.85 -22.80
C ALA A 105 9.47 -1.07 -24.04
N ARG A 106 9.55 -0.23 -25.07
CA ARG A 106 8.87 -0.46 -26.35
C ARG A 106 9.30 -1.73 -27.06
N ALA A 107 10.53 -2.16 -26.87
CA ALA A 107 11.04 -3.42 -27.44
C ALA A 107 10.34 -4.65 -26.84
N GLU A 108 9.72 -4.53 -25.68
CA GLU A 108 8.91 -5.58 -25.07
C GLU A 108 7.59 -5.82 -25.84
N ARG A 109 7.14 -4.86 -26.66
CA ARG A 109 5.93 -4.96 -27.49
C ARG A 109 4.69 -5.34 -26.69
N PHE A 110 4.34 -4.50 -25.73
CA PHE A 110 3.16 -4.71 -24.89
C PHE A 110 1.86 -4.65 -25.72
N ASP A 111 0.95 -5.59 -25.46
CA ASP A 111 -0.40 -5.55 -25.99
C ASP A 111 -1.30 -4.66 -25.14
N LEU A 112 -1.09 -4.67 -23.82
CA LEU A 112 -1.87 -3.94 -22.85
C LEU A 112 -0.95 -3.23 -21.86
N ALA A 113 -1.24 -1.96 -21.59
CA ALA A 113 -0.56 -1.20 -20.54
C ALA A 113 -1.57 -0.56 -19.59
N LEU A 114 -1.43 -0.87 -18.29
CA LEU A 114 -2.33 -0.47 -17.24
C LEU A 114 -1.68 0.58 -16.33
N GLN A 115 -2.39 1.69 -16.14
CA GLN A 115 -2.00 2.74 -15.21
C GLN A 115 -2.75 2.53 -13.89
N LEU A 116 -2.04 2.07 -12.86
CA LEU A 116 -2.53 1.91 -11.49
C LEU A 116 -1.75 2.81 -10.50
N HIS A 117 -1.40 4.03 -10.92
CA HIS A 117 -0.51 4.95 -10.22
C HIS A 117 -1.11 6.37 -10.13
N GLY A 118 -1.99 6.57 -9.14
CA GLY A 118 -2.63 7.86 -8.89
C GLY A 118 -3.55 8.36 -10.01
N GLY A 119 -3.71 9.67 -10.10
CA GLY A 119 -4.69 10.31 -11.00
C GLY A 119 -4.27 10.44 -12.46
N GLY A 120 -3.04 10.08 -12.84
CA GLY A 120 -2.65 10.02 -14.25
C GLY A 120 -1.85 11.20 -14.79
N ALA A 121 -1.78 12.34 -14.11
CA ALA A 121 -1.09 13.53 -14.65
C ALA A 121 0.37 13.20 -15.06
N ASN A 122 1.12 12.50 -14.21
CA ASN A 122 2.49 12.09 -14.49
C ASN A 122 2.59 10.65 -15.04
N SER A 123 1.67 9.77 -14.68
CA SER A 123 1.74 8.34 -15.01
C SER A 123 1.13 7.98 -16.36
N ASN A 124 0.08 8.68 -16.82
CA ASN A 124 -0.51 8.43 -18.15
C ASN A 124 0.46 8.68 -19.30
N PRO A 125 1.29 9.75 -19.30
CA PRO A 125 2.33 9.94 -20.34
C PRO A 125 3.32 8.78 -20.41
N ILE A 126 3.70 8.17 -19.28
CA ILE A 126 4.60 7.02 -19.25
C ILE A 126 3.92 5.80 -19.86
N VAL A 127 2.69 5.49 -19.43
CA VAL A 127 1.93 4.35 -19.96
C VAL A 127 1.66 4.48 -21.46
N ALA A 128 1.27 5.67 -21.92
CA ALA A 128 1.13 5.95 -23.35
C ALA A 128 2.48 5.84 -24.10
N GLY A 129 3.58 6.26 -23.46
CA GLY A 129 4.93 6.17 -24.00
C GLY A 129 5.48 4.76 -24.20
N LEU A 130 4.86 3.74 -23.61
CA LEU A 130 5.24 2.32 -23.81
C LEU A 130 4.91 1.79 -25.20
N GLY A 131 3.96 2.45 -25.91
CA GLY A 131 3.56 2.03 -27.25
C GLY A 131 2.72 0.75 -27.26
N ALA A 132 2.02 0.43 -26.16
CA ALA A 132 1.11 -0.70 -26.10
C ALA A 132 -0.08 -0.54 -27.06
N ARG A 133 -0.63 -1.65 -27.51
CA ARG A 133 -1.78 -1.67 -28.42
C ARG A 133 -3.05 -1.08 -27.78
N VAL A 134 -3.23 -1.28 -26.48
CA VAL A 134 -4.30 -0.70 -25.67
C VAL A 134 -3.73 -0.19 -24.35
N THR A 135 -4.13 1.02 -23.96
CA THR A 135 -3.80 1.61 -22.67
C THR A 135 -5.07 1.80 -21.84
N ALA A 136 -4.99 1.51 -20.52
CA ALA A 136 -6.14 1.69 -19.64
C ALA A 136 -5.73 2.17 -18.24
N GLY A 137 -6.62 2.90 -17.55
CA GLY A 137 -6.35 3.37 -16.20
C GLY A 137 -7.24 4.51 -15.73
N LEU A 138 -6.72 5.28 -14.77
CA LEU A 138 -7.43 6.40 -14.15
C LEU A 138 -7.05 7.72 -14.79
N ARG A 139 -7.96 8.69 -14.73
CA ARG A 139 -7.75 10.03 -15.27
C ARG A 139 -8.30 11.10 -14.35
N ALA A 140 -7.43 11.92 -13.76
CA ALA A 140 -7.78 13.19 -13.17
C ALA A 140 -8.08 14.23 -14.27
N GLU A 141 -8.62 15.38 -13.89
CA GLU A 141 -9.08 16.39 -14.84
C GLU A 141 -7.96 16.94 -15.74
N ASP A 142 -6.78 17.10 -15.17
CA ASP A 142 -5.56 17.62 -15.82
C ASP A 142 -4.71 16.54 -16.51
N ALA A 143 -5.08 15.27 -16.35
CA ALA A 143 -4.32 14.15 -16.90
C ALA A 143 -4.66 13.91 -18.39
N PRO A 144 -3.66 13.57 -19.24
CA PRO A 144 -3.94 13.14 -20.61
C PRO A 144 -4.73 11.82 -20.61
N PRO A 145 -5.62 11.62 -21.62
CA PRO A 145 -6.43 10.42 -21.70
C PRO A 145 -5.58 9.20 -22.10
N LEU A 146 -6.04 8.03 -21.69
CA LEU A 146 -5.67 6.72 -22.22
C LEU A 146 -6.78 6.22 -23.17
N ASP A 147 -6.58 5.06 -23.84
CA ASP A 147 -7.61 4.50 -24.74
C ASP A 147 -8.90 4.15 -23.98
N ARG A 148 -8.74 3.60 -22.77
CA ARG A 148 -9.85 3.31 -21.84
C ARG A 148 -9.54 3.91 -20.49
N TRP A 149 -10.44 4.71 -19.95
CA TRP A 149 -10.17 5.36 -18.67
C TRP A 149 -11.44 5.61 -17.87
N LEU A 150 -11.26 5.64 -16.52
CA LEU A 150 -12.25 6.11 -15.56
C LEU A 150 -11.77 7.41 -14.92
N ARG A 151 -12.72 8.24 -14.51
CA ARG A 151 -12.41 9.45 -13.75
C ARG A 151 -11.79 9.07 -12.40
N TYR A 152 -10.65 9.68 -12.08
CA TYR A 152 -10.04 9.56 -10.77
C TYR A 152 -10.89 10.27 -9.73
N VAL A 153 -11.21 9.58 -8.64
CA VAL A 153 -11.91 10.10 -7.45
C VAL A 153 -10.99 9.95 -6.24
N TYR A 154 -10.68 11.06 -5.56
CA TYR A 154 -9.73 11.03 -4.45
C TYR A 154 -10.25 10.19 -3.27
N TYR A 155 -11.47 10.50 -2.77
CA TYR A 155 -12.07 9.72 -1.68
C TYR A 155 -12.84 8.51 -2.22
N GLN A 156 -12.08 7.56 -2.68
CA GLN A 156 -12.50 6.21 -3.05
C GLN A 156 -11.46 5.22 -2.54
N HIS A 157 -11.89 4.10 -2.01
CA HIS A 157 -10.98 3.07 -1.52
C HIS A 157 -10.03 2.61 -2.62
N GLU A 158 -8.71 2.59 -2.33
CA GLU A 158 -7.65 2.32 -3.33
C GLU A 158 -7.86 0.97 -4.05
N VAL A 159 -8.19 -0.10 -3.32
CA VAL A 159 -8.46 -1.42 -3.91
C VAL A 159 -9.61 -1.36 -4.92
N ILE A 160 -10.73 -0.73 -4.54
CA ILE A 160 -11.91 -0.64 -5.41
C ILE A 160 -11.59 0.16 -6.66
N ARG A 161 -10.89 1.29 -6.51
CA ARG A 161 -10.45 2.15 -7.61
C ARG A 161 -9.65 1.39 -8.66
N TYR A 162 -8.71 0.55 -8.22
CA TYR A 162 -7.87 -0.21 -9.16
C TYR A 162 -8.58 -1.42 -9.75
N LEU A 163 -9.50 -2.04 -9.02
CA LEU A 163 -10.37 -3.07 -9.58
C LEU A 163 -11.29 -2.52 -10.67
N GLU A 164 -11.85 -1.33 -10.49
CA GLU A 164 -12.63 -0.65 -11.54
C GLU A 164 -11.75 -0.29 -12.75
N ALA A 165 -10.50 0.14 -12.53
CA ALA A 165 -9.58 0.47 -13.61
C ALA A 165 -9.26 -0.77 -14.48
N VAL A 166 -8.99 -1.92 -13.87
CA VAL A 166 -8.71 -3.15 -14.64
C VAL A 166 -9.98 -3.79 -15.24
N ALA A 167 -11.15 -3.51 -14.66
CA ALA A 167 -12.42 -3.92 -15.24
C ALA A 167 -12.65 -3.33 -16.65
N LEU A 168 -12.06 -2.15 -16.96
CA LEU A 168 -12.09 -1.55 -18.30
C LEU A 168 -11.58 -2.48 -19.40
N VAL A 169 -10.71 -3.43 -19.06
CA VAL A 169 -10.10 -4.38 -20.00
C VAL A 169 -10.58 -5.82 -19.78
N GLY A 170 -11.75 -5.97 -19.16
CA GLY A 170 -12.39 -7.28 -18.97
C GLY A 170 -11.84 -8.07 -17.77
N ALA A 171 -11.01 -7.48 -16.93
CA ALA A 171 -10.52 -8.11 -15.71
C ALA A 171 -11.50 -7.87 -14.56
N ALA A 172 -12.50 -8.74 -14.42
CA ALA A 172 -13.48 -8.68 -13.35
C ALA A 172 -12.83 -9.01 -12.00
N ALA A 173 -13.25 -8.29 -10.95
CA ALA A 173 -12.76 -8.53 -9.60
C ALA A 173 -13.06 -9.96 -9.13
N THR A 174 -12.04 -10.63 -8.59
CA THR A 174 -12.14 -11.96 -7.97
C THR A 174 -12.13 -11.87 -6.45
N THR A 175 -11.47 -10.85 -5.92
CA THR A 175 -11.38 -10.52 -4.49
C THR A 175 -11.23 -9.02 -4.31
N ILE A 176 -11.58 -8.52 -3.12
CA ILE A 176 -11.27 -7.15 -2.67
C ILE A 176 -10.22 -7.15 -1.56
N THR A 177 -9.74 -8.32 -1.15
CA THR A 177 -8.78 -8.47 -0.07
C THR A 177 -7.39 -8.65 -0.66
N PRO A 178 -6.45 -7.72 -0.42
CA PRO A 178 -5.05 -7.96 -0.74
C PRO A 178 -4.55 -9.20 -0.02
N ALA A 179 -3.86 -10.07 -0.73
CA ALA A 179 -3.25 -11.27 -0.17
C ALA A 179 -1.80 -11.42 -0.64
N LEU A 180 -0.94 -11.85 0.27
CA LEU A 180 0.47 -12.09 0.03
C LEU A 180 0.96 -13.23 0.92
N ASP A 181 1.55 -14.27 0.32
CA ASP A 181 2.15 -15.35 1.07
C ASP A 181 3.65 -15.12 1.26
N PRO A 182 4.16 -15.13 2.51
CA PRO A 182 5.59 -15.17 2.75
C PRO A 182 6.21 -16.45 2.20
N THR A 183 7.36 -16.36 1.54
CA THR A 183 8.10 -17.50 1.01
C THR A 183 8.80 -18.28 2.14
N ASP A 184 9.31 -19.48 1.85
CA ASP A 184 10.11 -20.25 2.81
C ASP A 184 11.41 -19.50 3.17
N THR A 185 11.99 -18.77 2.23
CA THR A 185 13.15 -17.89 2.46
C THR A 185 12.81 -16.78 3.43
N ASP A 186 11.67 -16.08 3.23
CA ASP A 186 11.20 -15.02 4.14
C ASP A 186 11.03 -15.56 5.57
N ARG A 187 10.41 -16.73 5.69
CA ARG A 187 10.21 -17.40 7.00
C ARG A 187 11.53 -17.82 7.64
N ALA A 188 12.48 -18.30 6.85
CA ALA A 188 13.80 -18.68 7.35
C ALA A 188 14.58 -17.45 7.85
N GLU A 189 14.57 -16.34 7.10
CA GLU A 189 15.18 -15.08 7.51
C GLU A 189 14.53 -14.52 8.79
N ALA A 190 13.20 -14.49 8.85
CA ALA A 190 12.50 -14.04 10.05
C ALA A 190 12.87 -14.88 11.28
N ARG A 191 12.89 -16.22 11.14
CA ARG A 191 13.30 -17.12 12.24
C ARG A 191 14.76 -16.93 12.66
N ALA A 192 15.65 -16.67 11.72
CA ALA A 192 17.06 -16.41 12.02
C ALA A 192 17.26 -15.16 12.90
N VAL A 193 16.47 -14.11 12.64
CA VAL A 193 16.53 -12.84 13.41
C VAL A 193 15.77 -12.96 14.73
N LEU A 194 14.58 -13.53 14.72
CA LEU A 194 13.66 -13.50 15.87
C LEU A 194 13.88 -14.68 16.83
N GLY A 195 14.43 -15.79 16.36
CA GLY A 195 14.51 -17.03 17.14
C GLY A 195 13.12 -17.62 17.50
N PRO A 196 13.10 -18.71 18.27
CA PRO A 196 11.86 -19.31 18.73
C PRO A 196 11.09 -18.34 19.65
N ALA A 197 9.75 -18.38 19.57
CA ALA A 197 8.88 -17.61 20.45
C ALA A 197 8.51 -18.46 21.67
N GLU A 198 8.75 -17.94 22.87
CA GLU A 198 8.30 -18.56 24.12
C GLU A 198 6.85 -18.21 24.46
N ARG A 199 6.36 -17.09 23.91
CA ARG A 199 5.00 -16.56 24.05
C ARG A 199 4.50 -16.08 22.70
N PRO A 200 3.18 -16.03 22.45
CA PRO A 200 2.64 -15.45 21.23
C PRO A 200 3.15 -14.01 21.05
N ARG A 201 3.54 -13.66 19.84
CA ARG A 201 4.08 -12.34 19.50
C ARG A 201 2.99 -11.40 19.06
N VAL A 202 3.12 -10.13 19.47
CA VAL A 202 2.39 -9.01 18.91
C VAL A 202 3.40 -7.99 18.40
N ALA A 203 3.09 -7.33 17.29
CA ALA A 203 3.97 -6.30 16.74
C ALA A 203 3.32 -4.92 16.82
N LEU A 204 4.12 -3.91 17.18
CA LEU A 204 3.76 -2.51 17.12
C LEU A 204 4.61 -1.83 16.05
N HIS A 205 4.01 -1.02 15.18
CA HIS A 205 4.73 -0.23 14.18
C HIS A 205 4.37 1.26 14.33
N PRO A 206 5.18 2.02 15.08
CA PRO A 206 4.90 3.43 15.37
C PRO A 206 5.27 4.37 14.22
N GLY A 207 5.98 3.88 13.20
CA GLY A 207 6.42 4.66 12.05
C GLY A 207 5.31 5.00 11.06
N ALA A 208 5.49 6.11 10.35
CA ALA A 208 4.78 6.47 9.13
C ALA A 208 5.61 7.52 8.38
N THR A 209 5.57 7.51 7.04
CA THR A 209 6.31 8.48 6.20
C THR A 209 5.84 9.92 6.46
N ASP A 210 4.53 10.14 6.56
CA ASP A 210 3.97 11.44 6.93
C ASP A 210 3.79 11.51 8.45
N SER A 211 4.48 12.44 9.11
CA SER A 211 4.43 12.63 10.57
C SER A 211 3.02 12.96 11.09
N ARG A 212 2.16 13.54 10.26
CA ARG A 212 0.77 13.82 10.59
C ARG A 212 -0.05 12.56 10.89
N ARG A 213 0.40 11.40 10.42
CA ARG A 213 -0.20 10.08 10.66
C ARG A 213 0.41 9.33 11.84
N ARG A 214 1.40 9.90 12.52
CA ARG A 214 2.09 9.25 13.64
C ARG A 214 1.34 9.48 14.94
N TRP A 215 0.84 8.40 15.52
CA TRP A 215 0.31 8.41 16.88
C TRP A 215 1.46 8.53 17.88
N PRO A 216 1.30 9.28 19.00
CA PRO A 216 2.40 9.54 19.93
C PRO A 216 3.06 8.27 20.46
N ALA A 217 4.40 8.28 20.59
CA ALA A 217 5.21 7.13 21.03
C ALA A 217 4.80 6.62 22.43
N GLU A 218 4.48 7.52 23.37
CA GLU A 218 4.03 7.17 24.74
C GLU A 218 2.71 6.37 24.71
N ARG A 219 1.89 6.56 23.70
CA ARG A 219 0.62 5.85 23.54
C ARG A 219 0.85 4.43 22.99
N PHE A 220 1.78 4.27 22.04
CA PHE A 220 2.26 2.95 21.64
C PHE A 220 2.91 2.21 22.83
N ALA A 221 3.68 2.91 23.65
CA ALA A 221 4.26 2.36 24.87
C ALA A 221 3.19 1.90 25.87
N ALA A 222 2.08 2.63 25.99
CA ALA A 222 0.96 2.21 26.82
C ALA A 222 0.27 0.94 26.29
N VAL A 223 0.12 0.82 24.97
CA VAL A 223 -0.36 -0.43 24.32
C VAL A 223 0.61 -1.57 24.57
N ALA A 224 1.93 -1.32 24.44
CA ALA A 224 2.97 -2.32 24.73
C ALA A 224 2.86 -2.85 26.16
N ARG A 225 2.69 -1.97 27.17
CA ARG A 225 2.49 -2.36 28.58
C ARG A 225 1.26 -3.24 28.75
N ALA A 226 0.14 -2.87 28.13
CA ALA A 226 -1.11 -3.63 28.24
C ALA A 226 -0.95 -5.05 27.67
N LEU A 227 -0.40 -5.16 26.44
CA LEU A 227 -0.25 -6.45 25.76
C LEU A 227 0.84 -7.33 26.40
N ALA A 228 1.94 -6.74 26.92
CA ALA A 228 2.93 -7.47 27.72
C ALA A 228 2.33 -7.97 29.03
N GLY A 229 1.48 -7.18 29.69
CA GLY A 229 0.72 -7.59 30.87
C GLY A 229 -0.28 -8.72 30.59
N ASP A 230 -0.83 -8.78 29.39
CA ASP A 230 -1.70 -9.84 28.90
C ASP A 230 -0.91 -11.11 28.48
N GLY A 231 0.43 -11.11 28.60
CA GLY A 231 1.29 -12.29 28.39
C GLY A 231 1.93 -12.42 27.01
N TYR A 232 1.85 -11.39 26.15
CA TYR A 232 2.45 -11.41 24.81
C TYR A 232 3.93 -10.95 24.81
N GLU A 233 4.74 -11.50 23.89
CA GLU A 233 6.03 -10.93 23.51
C GLU A 233 5.78 -9.75 22.57
N VAL A 234 6.20 -8.53 22.96
CA VAL A 234 5.96 -7.32 22.19
C VAL A 234 7.17 -6.99 21.34
N LEU A 235 6.99 -6.99 20.02
CA LEU A 235 7.95 -6.49 19.04
C LEU A 235 7.62 -5.02 18.70
N VAL A 236 8.64 -4.18 18.52
CA VAL A 236 8.47 -2.82 17.99
C VAL A 236 9.27 -2.73 16.69
N THR A 237 8.57 -2.67 15.57
CA THR A 237 9.19 -2.70 14.24
C THR A 237 9.38 -1.30 13.68
N GLY A 238 10.44 -1.10 12.89
CA GLY A 238 10.73 0.15 12.21
C GLY A 238 11.81 0.01 11.15
N THR A 239 11.87 0.95 10.24
CA THR A 239 13.00 1.16 9.33
C THR A 239 14.11 1.95 10.02
N PRO A 240 15.35 1.99 9.49
CA PRO A 240 16.42 2.79 10.09
C PRO A 240 16.09 4.29 10.24
N VAL A 241 15.24 4.85 9.37
CA VAL A 241 14.80 6.25 9.49
C VAL A 241 13.77 6.46 10.59
N GLU A 242 13.23 5.40 11.15
CA GLU A 242 12.24 5.40 12.25
C GLU A 242 12.86 5.01 13.60
N GLN A 243 14.20 4.91 13.67
CA GLN A 243 14.92 4.52 14.90
C GLN A 243 14.48 5.37 16.10
N GLU A 244 14.43 6.69 15.94
CA GLU A 244 14.08 7.63 17.02
C GLU A 244 12.71 7.30 17.64
N VAL A 245 11.66 7.19 16.84
CA VAL A 245 10.32 6.89 17.36
C VAL A 245 10.22 5.48 17.99
N VAL A 246 11.00 4.51 17.49
CA VAL A 246 11.08 3.18 18.12
C VAL A 246 11.76 3.27 19.48
N ASP A 247 12.86 4.02 19.59
CA ASP A 247 13.59 4.22 20.85
C ASP A 247 12.73 4.95 21.90
N GLU A 248 11.93 5.93 21.49
CA GLU A 248 10.95 6.60 22.36
C GLU A 248 9.91 5.61 22.90
N VAL A 249 9.35 4.73 22.05
CA VAL A 249 8.40 3.68 22.50
C VAL A 249 9.07 2.74 23.50
N VAL A 250 10.29 2.27 23.20
CA VAL A 250 11.06 1.37 24.07
C VAL A 250 11.33 2.02 25.43
N ALA A 251 11.79 3.28 25.43
CA ALA A 251 12.09 4.02 26.68
C ALA A 251 10.84 4.26 27.54
N ALA A 252 9.70 4.56 26.89
CA ALA A 252 8.45 4.85 27.59
C ALA A 252 7.68 3.59 28.00
N ALA A 253 7.99 2.41 27.46
CA ALA A 253 7.24 1.18 27.71
C ALA A 253 7.26 0.73 29.18
N GLY A 254 8.42 0.82 29.86
CA GLY A 254 8.56 0.38 31.27
C GLY A 254 8.37 -1.14 31.46
N VAL A 255 8.32 -1.91 30.39
CA VAL A 255 8.23 -3.37 30.32
C VAL A 255 9.18 -3.86 29.21
N PRO A 256 9.60 -5.13 29.24
CA PRO A 256 10.41 -5.67 28.15
C PRO A 256 9.67 -5.60 26.82
N VAL A 257 10.26 -4.90 25.86
CA VAL A 257 9.84 -4.86 24.45
C VAL A 257 11.08 -5.11 23.59
N ARG A 258 10.87 -5.71 22.42
CA ARG A 258 11.97 -6.10 21.52
C ARG A 258 11.97 -5.24 20.26
N PRO A 259 12.89 -4.25 20.14
CA PRO A 259 13.00 -3.44 18.94
C PRO A 259 13.51 -4.28 17.75
N GLN A 260 12.95 -4.02 16.58
CA GLN A 260 13.31 -4.62 15.30
C GLN A 260 13.42 -3.51 14.26
N VAL A 261 14.52 -2.75 14.32
CA VAL A 261 14.76 -1.61 13.42
C VAL A 261 15.76 -2.02 12.34
N GLY A 262 15.30 -2.09 11.09
CA GLY A 262 16.13 -2.46 9.94
C GLY A 262 16.71 -3.88 9.98
N THR A 263 16.36 -4.70 10.95
CA THR A 263 16.86 -6.06 11.12
C THR A 263 16.12 -7.08 10.25
N LEU A 264 14.88 -6.78 9.89
CA LEU A 264 14.04 -7.60 9.04
C LEU A 264 13.95 -6.95 7.65
N GLY A 265 14.39 -7.66 6.62
CA GLY A 265 14.07 -7.30 5.25
C GLY A 265 12.56 -7.38 5.01
N LEU A 266 12.06 -6.80 3.92
CA LEU A 266 10.60 -6.71 3.66
C LEU A 266 9.92 -8.09 3.65
N GLY A 267 10.55 -9.12 3.06
CA GLY A 267 10.04 -10.49 3.09
C GLY A 267 10.02 -11.09 4.49
N ALA A 268 11.10 -10.91 5.25
CA ALA A 268 11.18 -11.36 6.63
C ALA A 268 10.19 -10.62 7.54
N LEU A 269 9.93 -9.33 7.29
CA LEU A 269 8.88 -8.57 7.98
C LEU A 269 7.48 -9.12 7.68
N ALA A 270 7.21 -9.47 6.41
CA ALA A 270 5.97 -10.12 6.01
C ALA A 270 5.77 -11.46 6.75
N ALA A 271 6.82 -12.29 6.83
CA ALA A 271 6.79 -13.54 7.58
C ALA A 271 6.63 -13.33 9.09
N CYS A 272 7.31 -12.33 9.66
CA CYS A 272 7.16 -11.93 11.05
C CYS A 272 5.70 -11.58 11.37
N TYR A 273 5.08 -10.75 10.53
CA TYR A 273 3.69 -10.33 10.73
C TYR A 273 2.70 -11.50 10.55
N ALA A 274 2.94 -12.40 9.59
CA ALA A 274 2.12 -13.59 9.42
C ALA A 274 2.11 -14.51 10.65
N ASP A 275 3.21 -14.51 11.42
CA ASP A 275 3.35 -15.30 12.64
C ASP A 275 2.94 -14.52 13.91
N CYS A 276 2.59 -13.23 13.80
CA CYS A 276 2.10 -12.44 14.93
C CYS A 276 0.61 -12.71 15.21
N ALA A 277 0.26 -12.79 16.49
CA ALA A 277 -1.13 -12.85 16.92
C ALA A 277 -1.89 -11.54 16.63
N LEU A 278 -1.17 -10.42 16.57
CA LEU A 278 -1.72 -9.09 16.29
C LEU A 278 -0.64 -8.13 15.81
N VAL A 279 -1.01 -7.20 14.93
CA VAL A 279 -0.20 -6.04 14.57
C VAL A 279 -0.98 -4.76 14.84
N VAL A 280 -0.41 -3.82 15.63
CA VAL A 280 -0.96 -2.48 15.87
C VAL A 280 -0.06 -1.45 15.16
N SER A 281 -0.61 -0.63 14.30
CA SER A 281 0.19 0.30 13.50
C SER A 281 -0.56 1.57 13.15
N ASN A 282 0.18 2.65 12.93
CA ASN A 282 -0.34 3.78 12.16
C ASN A 282 -0.73 3.33 10.75
N ASP A 283 -1.55 4.14 10.07
CA ASP A 283 -1.82 3.98 8.64
C ASP A 283 -0.52 4.16 7.83
N SER A 284 0.08 3.04 7.49
CA SER A 284 1.39 2.94 6.83
C SER A 284 1.53 1.64 6.04
N GLY A 285 2.53 1.54 5.18
CA GLY A 285 2.79 0.32 4.41
C GLY A 285 2.84 -0.98 5.24
N PRO A 286 3.53 -0.99 6.38
CA PRO A 286 3.55 -2.13 7.31
C PRO A 286 2.18 -2.60 7.81
N LEU A 287 1.23 -1.69 8.07
CA LEU A 287 -0.14 -2.06 8.44
C LEU A 287 -0.82 -2.88 7.33
N HIS A 288 -0.71 -2.38 6.09
CA HIS A 288 -1.32 -3.03 4.93
C HIS A 288 -0.62 -4.35 4.61
N LEU A 289 0.70 -4.43 4.78
CA LEU A 289 1.45 -5.68 4.67
C LEU A 289 0.96 -6.71 5.68
N ALA A 290 0.79 -6.32 6.95
CA ALA A 290 0.27 -7.20 8.00
C ALA A 290 -1.12 -7.75 7.63
N GLY A 291 -2.01 -6.88 7.15
CA GLY A 291 -3.33 -7.30 6.66
C GLY A 291 -3.24 -8.26 5.46
N ALA A 292 -2.33 -8.00 4.50
CA ALA A 292 -2.17 -8.81 3.31
C ALA A 292 -1.61 -10.22 3.60
N VAL A 293 -0.78 -10.39 4.64
CA VAL A 293 -0.30 -11.71 5.09
C VAL A 293 -1.27 -12.40 6.07
N GLY A 294 -2.45 -11.82 6.29
CA GLY A 294 -3.52 -12.42 7.09
C GLY A 294 -3.39 -12.20 8.61
N ALA A 295 -2.48 -11.36 9.09
CA ALA A 295 -2.40 -11.03 10.51
C ALA A 295 -3.63 -10.23 10.96
N PRO A 296 -4.17 -10.45 12.18
CA PRO A 296 -5.09 -9.53 12.80
C PRO A 296 -4.44 -8.16 12.98
N THR A 297 -5.17 -7.07 12.71
CA THR A 297 -4.60 -5.73 12.73
C THR A 297 -5.49 -4.71 13.43
N VAL A 298 -4.88 -3.82 14.21
CA VAL A 298 -5.49 -2.56 14.66
C VAL A 298 -4.76 -1.42 13.95
N GLY A 299 -5.47 -0.67 13.14
CA GLY A 299 -4.94 0.45 12.39
C GLY A 299 -5.40 1.79 12.96
N ILE A 300 -4.47 2.72 13.16
CA ILE A 300 -4.73 4.08 13.61
C ILE A 300 -4.71 4.99 12.39
N TYR A 301 -5.87 5.57 12.07
CA TYR A 301 -6.06 6.32 10.84
C TYR A 301 -6.46 7.77 11.11
N TRP A 302 -5.95 8.66 10.27
CA TRP A 302 -6.65 9.91 9.99
C TRP A 302 -7.86 9.61 9.08
N ILE A 303 -9.01 10.29 9.30
CA ILE A 303 -10.28 9.99 8.62
C ILE A 303 -10.16 9.96 7.09
N GLY A 304 -9.41 10.89 6.47
CA GLY A 304 -9.22 10.92 5.02
C GLY A 304 -8.53 9.65 4.50
N ASN A 305 -7.50 9.19 5.20
CA ASN A 305 -6.78 7.97 4.85
C ASN A 305 -7.59 6.69 5.15
N MET A 306 -8.44 6.72 6.19
CA MET A 306 -9.34 5.61 6.48
C MET A 306 -10.29 5.32 5.32
N ILE A 307 -10.83 6.36 4.68
CA ILE A 307 -11.69 6.22 3.50
C ILE A 307 -10.94 5.56 2.34
N ASN A 308 -9.67 5.93 2.16
CA ASN A 308 -8.86 5.47 1.03
C ASN A 308 -8.22 4.09 1.25
N GLY A 309 -7.86 3.74 2.50
CA GLY A 309 -6.98 2.61 2.74
C GLY A 309 -7.40 1.62 3.82
N ALA A 310 -8.37 1.92 4.68
CA ALA A 310 -8.77 0.96 5.69
C ALA A 310 -9.54 -0.21 5.06
N THR A 311 -9.12 -1.46 5.35
CA THR A 311 -9.86 -2.61 4.83
C THR A 311 -11.33 -2.56 5.26
N PRO A 312 -12.28 -2.76 4.34
CA PRO A 312 -13.70 -2.75 4.68
C PRO A 312 -14.15 -3.99 5.46
N LEU A 313 -13.30 -5.03 5.51
CA LEU A 313 -13.63 -6.32 6.13
C LEU A 313 -13.21 -6.33 7.60
N ARG A 314 -14.18 -6.45 8.50
CA ARG A 314 -13.95 -6.42 9.95
C ARG A 314 -13.47 -7.73 10.56
N GLY A 315 -13.42 -8.82 9.83
CA GLY A 315 -13.06 -10.14 10.37
C GLY A 315 -11.74 -10.14 11.15
N ARG A 316 -10.72 -9.50 10.57
CA ARG A 316 -9.37 -9.44 11.17
C ARG A 316 -8.80 -8.01 11.28
N HIS A 317 -9.61 -6.98 11.11
CA HIS A 317 -9.16 -5.59 11.15
C HIS A 317 -10.06 -4.72 12.02
N ARG A 318 -9.44 -3.85 12.82
CA ARG A 318 -10.12 -2.78 13.58
C ARG A 318 -9.50 -1.44 13.21
N PRO A 319 -10.17 -0.64 12.38
CA PRO A 319 -9.76 0.74 12.14
C PRO A 319 -10.20 1.64 13.30
N ILE A 320 -9.27 2.38 13.86
CA ILE A 320 -9.53 3.43 14.85
C ILE A 320 -9.25 4.77 14.17
N ALA A 321 -10.26 5.63 14.05
CA ALA A 321 -10.16 6.86 13.29
C ALA A 321 -10.04 8.09 14.20
N SER A 322 -9.08 8.95 13.86
CA SER A 322 -9.12 10.36 14.25
C SER A 322 -10.03 11.13 13.32
N TRP A 323 -10.87 11.98 13.90
CA TRP A 323 -11.77 12.88 13.18
C TRP A 323 -11.21 14.31 13.04
N THR A 324 -9.92 14.50 13.27
CA THR A 324 -9.23 15.77 13.08
C THR A 324 -9.25 16.16 11.60
N THR A 325 -10.08 17.10 11.23
CA THR A 325 -10.21 17.61 9.86
C THR A 325 -9.44 18.90 9.63
N HIS A 326 -9.09 19.62 10.69
CA HIS A 326 -8.37 20.88 10.64
C HIS A 326 -6.98 20.73 11.27
N CYS A 327 -6.01 21.46 10.71
CA CYS A 327 -4.67 21.50 11.27
C CYS A 327 -4.71 21.96 12.73
N PRO A 328 -4.15 21.20 13.69
CA PRO A 328 -4.19 21.57 15.12
C PRO A 328 -3.41 22.85 15.44
N VAL A 329 -2.53 23.32 14.54
CA VAL A 329 -1.70 24.51 14.75
C VAL A 329 -2.32 25.76 14.13
N CYS A 330 -2.72 25.72 12.85
CA CYS A 330 -3.22 26.93 12.15
C CYS A 330 -4.71 26.89 11.83
N GLY A 331 -5.43 25.79 12.13
CA GLY A 331 -6.87 25.67 11.91
C GLY A 331 -7.30 25.54 10.45
N VAL A 332 -6.36 25.45 9.50
CA VAL A 332 -6.74 25.26 8.09
C VAL A 332 -7.43 23.91 7.91
N ASP A 333 -8.51 23.88 7.13
CA ASP A 333 -9.18 22.63 6.78
C ASP A 333 -8.27 21.80 5.86
N CYS A 334 -7.94 20.58 6.29
CA CYS A 334 -7.08 19.64 5.57
C CYS A 334 -7.88 18.59 4.77
N THR A 335 -9.21 18.70 4.75
CA THR A 335 -10.09 17.81 3.98
C THR A 335 -10.39 18.23 2.54
N PRO A 336 -10.25 19.50 2.11
CA PRO A 336 -10.61 19.92 0.77
C PRO A 336 -9.60 19.52 -0.30
N GLY A 337 -9.40 18.27 -0.50
CA GLY A 337 -8.62 17.73 -1.60
C GLY A 337 -9.44 16.90 -2.57
N ILE A 338 -10.77 16.99 -2.51
CA ILE A 338 -11.65 16.06 -3.23
C ILE A 338 -11.68 16.36 -4.74
N TYR A 339 -11.70 17.63 -5.15
CA TYR A 339 -11.76 18.11 -6.53
C TYR A 339 -11.56 19.62 -6.62
N PRO A 340 -10.86 20.08 -7.64
CA PRO A 340 -9.46 19.80 -7.94
C PRO A 340 -8.60 20.43 -6.85
N HIS A 341 -7.32 20.09 -6.78
CA HIS A 341 -6.36 20.85 -5.97
C HIS A 341 -6.51 22.33 -6.31
N ARG A 342 -7.13 23.10 -5.45
CA ARG A 342 -7.08 24.55 -5.53
C ARG A 342 -5.76 24.97 -4.89
N PRO A 343 -4.85 25.59 -5.65
CA PRO A 343 -3.65 26.17 -5.05
C PRO A 343 -4.07 27.07 -3.89
N GLY A 344 -3.57 26.79 -2.68
CA GLY A 344 -3.84 27.57 -1.48
C GLY A 344 -4.91 27.03 -0.52
N ASP A 345 -5.76 26.09 -0.93
CA ASP A 345 -6.70 25.43 -0.03
C ASP A 345 -6.12 24.10 0.43
N GLY A 346 -5.71 24.00 1.69
CA GLY A 346 -5.27 22.74 2.32
C GLY A 346 -3.75 22.52 2.38
N ASP A 347 -2.91 23.38 1.83
CA ASP A 347 -1.45 23.31 1.96
C ASP A 347 -1.01 23.89 3.32
N CYS A 348 -1.16 23.08 4.35
CA CYS A 348 -0.64 23.39 5.67
C CYS A 348 0.83 22.94 5.77
N PRO A 349 1.78 23.84 6.11
CA PRO A 349 3.18 23.47 6.27
C PRO A 349 3.46 22.70 7.58
N HIS A 350 2.49 22.68 8.50
CA HIS A 350 2.65 22.00 9.78
C HIS A 350 2.66 20.49 9.63
N ARG A 351 3.46 19.85 10.49
CA ARG A 351 3.69 18.40 10.48
C ARG A 351 3.24 17.72 11.77
N ASP A 352 2.47 18.44 12.58
CA ASP A 352 1.91 17.93 13.83
C ASP A 352 0.91 16.78 13.54
N SER A 353 0.88 15.83 14.44
CA SER A 353 0.05 14.63 14.29
C SER A 353 -1.44 14.97 14.28
N PHE A 354 -2.18 14.39 13.34
CA PHE A 354 -3.64 14.49 13.22
C PHE A 354 -4.37 13.34 13.96
N VAL A 355 -3.62 12.42 14.55
CA VAL A 355 -4.20 11.23 15.20
C VAL A 355 -3.99 11.24 16.72
N THR A 356 -3.64 12.40 17.31
CA THR A 356 -3.44 12.56 18.75
C THR A 356 -4.71 12.46 19.59
N ASP A 357 -5.89 12.54 19.00
CA ASP A 357 -7.18 12.40 19.67
C ASP A 357 -7.61 10.92 19.85
N VAL A 358 -6.97 9.97 19.15
CA VAL A 358 -7.26 8.53 19.30
C VAL A 358 -6.90 8.06 20.71
N PRO A 359 -7.86 7.55 21.53
CA PRO A 359 -7.58 7.13 22.88
C PRO A 359 -6.86 5.77 22.94
N VAL A 360 -5.93 5.62 23.87
CA VAL A 360 -5.23 4.33 24.11
C VAL A 360 -6.20 3.21 24.46
N VAL A 361 -7.24 3.50 25.23
CA VAL A 361 -8.23 2.50 25.66
C VAL A 361 -8.93 1.85 24.47
N GLU A 362 -9.32 2.60 23.44
CA GLU A 362 -9.96 2.06 22.24
C GLU A 362 -9.03 1.13 21.46
N VAL A 363 -7.74 1.49 21.37
CA VAL A 363 -6.72 0.67 20.69
C VAL A 363 -6.49 -0.64 21.45
N VAL A 364 -6.41 -0.59 22.78
CA VAL A 364 -6.23 -1.78 23.63
C VAL A 364 -7.46 -2.68 23.61
N GLU A 365 -8.67 -2.11 23.67
CA GLU A 365 -9.92 -2.89 23.59
C GLU A 365 -10.05 -3.59 22.23
N ALA A 366 -9.79 -2.88 21.13
CA ALA A 366 -9.79 -3.44 19.80
C ALA A 366 -8.71 -4.55 19.63
N ALA A 367 -7.54 -4.37 20.23
CA ALA A 367 -6.48 -5.37 20.25
C ALA A 367 -6.94 -6.64 20.99
N ARG A 368 -7.51 -6.49 22.19
CA ARG A 368 -8.02 -7.62 22.99
C ARG A 368 -9.20 -8.33 22.33
N GLU A 369 -10.09 -7.60 21.66
CA GLU A 369 -11.19 -8.19 20.88
C GLU A 369 -10.66 -9.15 19.80
N LEU A 370 -9.62 -8.71 19.04
CA LEU A 370 -9.02 -9.55 18.00
C LEU A 370 -8.20 -10.73 18.54
N LEU A 371 -7.61 -10.59 19.73
CA LEU A 371 -6.82 -11.62 20.37
C LEU A 371 -7.69 -12.68 21.09
N ALA A 372 -8.94 -12.36 21.38
CA ALA A 372 -9.87 -13.29 22.05
C ALA A 372 -10.57 -14.25 21.08
N GLY A 373 -10.49 -14.00 19.76
CA GLY A 373 -11.10 -14.92 18.85
C GLY A 373 -11.52 -14.62 17.55
#